data_d46c5dd9fe407d7b279c9e54f5b38203
#
_entry.id   d46c5dd9fe407d7b279c9e54f5b38203
#
_cell.length_a   1.000
_cell.length_b   1.000
_cell.length_c   1.000
_cell.angle_alpha   90.00
_cell.angle_beta   90.00
_cell.angle_gamma   90.00
#
_symmetry.space_group_name_H-M   'P 1'
#
loop_
_entity.id
_entity.type
_entity.pdbx_description
1 polymer ?
#
loop_
_entity_poly.entity_id
_entity_poly.type
_entity_poly.pdbx_seq_one_letter_code
_entity_poly.pdbx_strand_id
1 'polypeptide(L)'
;MERAIGLIAWQRDFQPGSNGENGMANLNGRFVWYELMTTDMAAAKSFYTRVVGWGTEDASMPGMAYTLFTVKGASVGGLHDLPEAASRFGERPRWVGHVAVDDVDAAAARVKELGGVVHVPPRDIPDVSRFAVVADPQSAMFVLVKWLRPRREEPAEPNTPGRVGWHELLADDCEKAFAFYSELFGWKNAYTDIGPAGKYQLFSVGGETIGGMFAKLPGVQDPFWLYYFTVGDIDAAANRVIAGGGQILEGPVELPGFGWIVECSDPQGAVFGLEGKRGVSAVGYFERALPNPSDPRSKRWNW
;
A
#
# COMPACT_ATOMS: atom_id res chain seq x y z
N MET A 1 14.54 -8.28 -15.84
CA MET A 1 14.10 -6.97 -16.37
C MET A 1 14.15 -6.04 -15.17
N GLU A 2 15.28 -5.35 -15.00
CA GLU A 2 15.48 -4.43 -13.87
C GLU A 2 14.55 -3.23 -14.06
N ARG A 3 13.61 -3.04 -13.15
CA ARG A 3 12.99 -1.74 -12.96
C ARG A 3 14.09 -0.78 -12.49
N ALA A 4 14.47 0.17 -13.33
CA ALA A 4 15.27 1.28 -12.87
C ALA A 4 14.37 2.16 -12.00
N ILE A 5 14.24 1.82 -10.72
CA ILE A 5 13.71 2.76 -9.73
C ILE A 5 14.73 3.89 -9.70
N GLY A 6 14.34 5.04 -10.25
CA GLY A 6 15.19 6.22 -10.24
C GLY A 6 15.60 6.53 -8.81
N LEU A 7 16.90 6.45 -8.56
CA LEU A 7 17.52 6.80 -7.27
C LEU A 7 17.15 8.25 -6.93
N ILE A 8 16.13 8.41 -6.12
CA ILE A 8 15.74 9.72 -5.59
C ILE A 8 16.55 9.94 -4.33
N ALA A 9 17.59 10.77 -4.41
CA ALA A 9 18.31 11.22 -3.24
C ALA A 9 17.46 12.23 -2.47
N TRP A 10 16.86 11.79 -1.38
CA TRP A 10 16.07 12.65 -0.49
C TRP A 10 16.87 13.05 0.73
N GLN A 11 17.18 14.34 0.85
CA GLN A 11 17.44 14.94 2.16
C GLN A 11 16.09 15.30 2.79
N ARG A 12 15.69 14.56 3.82
CA ARG A 12 14.58 14.95 4.69
C ARG A 12 15.07 15.96 5.70
N ASP A 13 14.69 17.21 5.55
CA ASP A 13 14.51 18.09 6.71
C ASP A 13 13.16 17.73 7.36
N PHE A 14 13.18 16.66 8.14
CA PHE A 14 12.03 16.27 8.96
C PHE A 14 12.04 17.12 10.23
N GLN A 15 11.25 18.18 10.23
CA GLN A 15 10.86 18.87 11.47
C GLN A 15 9.58 18.20 11.96
N PRO A 16 9.55 17.56 13.14
CA PRO A 16 8.31 17.11 13.73
C PRO A 16 7.44 18.31 14.02
N GLY A 17 6.29 18.39 13.35
CA GLY A 17 5.31 19.45 13.60
C GLY A 17 4.94 19.47 15.08
N SER A 18 5.10 20.64 15.70
CA SER A 18 4.71 20.93 17.07
C SER A 18 3.24 20.57 17.29
N ASN A 19 2.99 19.70 18.27
CA ASN A 19 1.67 19.37 18.79
C ASN A 19 0.94 20.66 19.21
N GLY A 20 -0.02 21.08 18.41
CA GLY A 20 -1.08 22.02 18.77
C GLY A 20 -2.29 21.24 19.21
N GLU A 21 -2.67 21.46 20.45
CA GLU A 21 -3.97 21.32 21.13
C GLU A 21 -5.02 20.32 20.59
N ASN A 22 -5.48 19.44 21.46
CA ASN A 22 -6.71 18.62 21.52
C ASN A 22 -7.81 18.91 20.47
N GLY A 23 -7.55 18.55 19.20
CA GLY A 23 -8.53 18.46 18.14
C GLY A 23 -8.51 17.04 17.59
N MET A 24 -9.67 16.42 17.37
CA MET A 24 -9.75 15.18 16.59
C MET A 24 -8.98 15.42 15.29
N ALA A 25 -7.95 14.61 15.02
CA ALA A 25 -7.15 14.73 13.83
C ALA A 25 -8.08 14.74 12.60
N ASN A 26 -7.92 15.71 11.71
CA ASN A 26 -8.69 15.73 10.47
C ASN A 26 -8.16 14.58 9.57
N LEU A 27 -8.95 13.52 9.48
CA LEU A 27 -8.60 12.33 8.71
C LEU A 27 -9.01 12.44 7.24
N ASN A 28 -9.72 13.49 6.85
CA ASN A 28 -10.21 13.65 5.48
C ASN A 28 -9.08 13.56 4.46
N GLY A 29 -9.24 12.68 3.47
CA GLY A 29 -8.23 12.40 2.46
C GLY A 29 -7.10 11.46 2.89
N ARG A 30 -7.10 10.94 4.11
CA ARG A 30 -6.10 9.97 4.58
C ARG A 30 -6.57 8.54 4.36
N PHE A 31 -5.63 7.65 4.01
CA PHE A 31 -5.87 6.22 4.10
C PHE A 31 -5.97 5.82 5.57
N VAL A 32 -7.08 5.17 5.94
CA VAL A 32 -7.39 4.83 7.33
C VAL A 32 -7.66 3.35 7.56
N TRP A 33 -7.75 2.56 6.48
CA TRP A 33 -8.00 1.13 6.54
C TRP A 33 -7.55 0.43 5.26
N TYR A 34 -7.23 -0.86 5.36
CA TYR A 34 -6.80 -1.69 4.24
C TYR A 34 -7.50 -3.03 4.32
N GLU A 35 -8.10 -3.47 3.22
CA GLU A 35 -8.79 -4.75 3.14
C GLU A 35 -8.18 -5.64 2.08
N LEU A 36 -7.95 -6.90 2.44
CA LEU A 36 -7.61 -7.95 1.50
C LEU A 36 -8.88 -8.72 1.12
N MET A 37 -9.19 -8.71 -0.15
CA MET A 37 -10.14 -9.65 -0.76
C MET A 37 -9.37 -10.83 -1.33
N THR A 38 -9.69 -12.06 -0.92
CA THR A 38 -8.95 -13.26 -1.31
C THR A 38 -9.87 -14.41 -1.64
N THR A 39 -9.35 -15.41 -2.36
CA THR A 39 -10.06 -16.68 -2.66
C THR A 39 -9.84 -17.75 -1.59
N ASP A 40 -8.92 -17.54 -0.65
CA ASP A 40 -8.65 -18.46 0.46
C ASP A 40 -8.23 -17.66 1.71
N MET A 41 -9.20 -17.36 2.57
CA MET A 41 -8.98 -16.62 3.81
C MET A 41 -8.02 -17.34 4.78
N ALA A 42 -8.07 -18.67 4.85
CA ALA A 42 -7.25 -19.44 5.78
C ALA A 42 -5.77 -19.38 5.37
N ALA A 43 -5.48 -19.57 4.09
CA ALA A 43 -4.14 -19.45 3.53
C ALA A 43 -3.61 -18.02 3.64
N ALA A 44 -4.40 -17.00 3.26
CA ALA A 44 -4.01 -15.60 3.36
C ALA A 44 -3.74 -15.18 4.82
N LYS A 45 -4.61 -15.54 5.76
CA LYS A 45 -4.42 -15.32 7.19
C LYS A 45 -3.08 -15.89 7.68
N SER A 46 -2.81 -17.16 7.34
CA SER A 46 -1.56 -17.84 7.73
C SER A 46 -0.32 -17.19 7.09
N PHE A 47 -0.45 -16.73 5.84
CA PHE A 47 0.62 -16.07 5.10
C PHE A 47 0.99 -14.72 5.73
N TYR A 48 0.03 -13.80 5.86
CA TYR A 48 0.32 -12.44 6.37
C TYR A 48 0.71 -12.43 7.86
N THR A 49 0.17 -13.33 8.67
CA THR A 49 0.62 -13.52 10.07
C THR A 49 2.12 -13.85 10.13
N ARG A 50 2.62 -14.69 9.22
CA ARG A 50 4.04 -15.04 9.18
C ARG A 50 4.91 -13.97 8.53
N VAL A 51 4.44 -13.38 7.42
CA VAL A 51 5.25 -12.42 6.62
C VAL A 51 5.38 -11.09 7.33
N VAL A 52 4.27 -10.49 7.75
CA VAL A 52 4.22 -9.16 8.34
C VAL A 52 4.32 -9.21 9.88
N GLY A 53 3.89 -10.32 10.48
CA GLY A 53 3.89 -10.50 11.92
C GLY A 53 2.59 -10.03 12.59
N TRP A 54 1.49 -9.97 11.85
CA TRP A 54 0.19 -9.58 12.39
C TRP A 54 -0.41 -10.63 13.31
N GLY A 55 -1.11 -10.16 14.35
CA GLY A 55 -2.14 -10.94 15.02
C GLY A 55 -3.43 -10.97 14.22
N THR A 56 -4.38 -11.79 14.64
CA THR A 56 -5.70 -11.87 14.00
C THR A 56 -6.81 -12.00 15.02
N GLU A 57 -7.96 -11.37 14.74
CA GLU A 57 -9.19 -11.49 15.51
C GLU A 57 -10.36 -11.80 14.58
N ASP A 58 -11.28 -12.64 15.04
CA ASP A 58 -12.51 -12.93 14.30
C ASP A 58 -13.51 -11.78 14.51
N ALA A 59 -13.94 -11.18 13.41
CA ALA A 59 -14.97 -10.14 13.40
C ALA A 59 -16.10 -10.51 12.43
N SER A 60 -16.32 -11.80 12.21
CA SER A 60 -17.36 -12.31 11.32
C SER A 60 -18.75 -11.86 11.76
N MET A 61 -19.58 -11.56 10.78
CA MET A 61 -20.99 -11.20 10.94
C MET A 61 -21.89 -12.25 10.27
N PRO A 62 -23.17 -12.34 10.59
CA PRO A 62 -24.08 -13.23 9.91
C PRO A 62 -24.01 -13.06 8.38
N GLY A 63 -23.61 -14.11 7.68
CA GLY A 63 -23.48 -14.13 6.22
C GLY A 63 -22.18 -13.56 5.66
N MET A 64 -21.23 -13.14 6.51
CA MET A 64 -19.94 -12.60 6.07
C MET A 64 -18.82 -13.03 7.03
N ALA A 65 -17.93 -13.89 6.56
CA ALA A 65 -16.67 -14.17 7.25
C ALA A 65 -15.76 -12.95 7.15
N TYR A 66 -15.20 -12.53 8.28
CA TYR A 66 -14.30 -11.38 8.35
C TYR A 66 -13.24 -11.57 9.44
N THR A 67 -11.99 -11.35 9.08
CA THR A 67 -10.86 -11.40 10.02
C THR A 67 -10.22 -10.03 10.11
N LEU A 68 -9.98 -9.54 11.31
CA LEU A 68 -9.15 -8.36 11.55
C LEU A 68 -7.69 -8.78 11.63
N PHE A 69 -6.82 -8.05 10.96
CA PHE A 69 -5.38 -8.07 11.22
C PHE A 69 -5.06 -7.05 12.32
N THR A 70 -4.20 -7.44 13.27
CA THR A 70 -3.89 -6.62 14.44
C THR A 70 -2.39 -6.46 14.65
N VAL A 71 -2.00 -5.30 15.21
CA VAL A 71 -0.66 -5.01 15.70
C VAL A 71 -0.78 -4.59 17.15
N LYS A 72 -0.20 -5.36 18.08
CA LYS A 72 -0.30 -5.13 19.54
C LYS A 72 -1.75 -4.93 20.01
N GLY A 73 -2.69 -5.67 19.41
CA GLY A 73 -4.12 -5.59 19.74
C GLY A 73 -4.89 -4.45 19.05
N ALA A 74 -4.23 -3.56 18.32
CA ALA A 74 -4.91 -2.55 17.50
C ALA A 74 -5.19 -3.09 16.10
N SER A 75 -6.43 -2.96 15.61
CA SER A 75 -6.81 -3.41 14.26
C SER A 75 -6.18 -2.50 13.21
N VAL A 76 -5.49 -3.09 12.23
CA VAL A 76 -4.77 -2.38 11.16
C VAL A 76 -5.27 -2.69 9.75
N GLY A 77 -6.07 -3.73 9.60
CA GLY A 77 -6.64 -4.11 8.31
C GLY A 77 -7.66 -5.22 8.46
N GLY A 78 -8.33 -5.55 7.36
CA GLY A 78 -9.35 -6.59 7.27
C GLY A 78 -9.03 -7.62 6.19
N LEU A 79 -9.65 -8.78 6.32
CA LEU A 79 -9.56 -9.89 5.38
C LEU A 79 -10.95 -10.50 5.22
N HIS A 80 -11.40 -10.63 3.99
CA HIS A 80 -12.64 -11.33 3.67
C HIS A 80 -12.56 -12.05 2.32
N ASP A 81 -13.53 -12.92 2.07
CA ASP A 81 -13.60 -13.63 0.79
C ASP A 81 -13.89 -12.66 -0.35
N LEU A 82 -13.21 -12.90 -1.48
CA LEU A 82 -13.58 -12.27 -2.75
C LEU A 82 -14.99 -12.75 -3.12
N PRO A 83 -15.97 -11.85 -3.28
CA PRO A 83 -17.33 -12.23 -3.61
C PRO A 83 -17.38 -13.11 -4.87
N GLU A 84 -18.11 -14.21 -4.83
CA GLU A 84 -18.22 -15.16 -5.95
C GLU A 84 -18.67 -14.47 -7.24
N ALA A 85 -19.58 -13.50 -7.14
CA ALA A 85 -20.02 -12.71 -8.27
C ALA A 85 -18.85 -11.90 -8.89
N ALA A 86 -18.00 -11.28 -8.07
CA ALA A 86 -16.85 -10.54 -8.54
C ALA A 86 -15.81 -11.46 -9.21
N SER A 87 -15.54 -12.62 -8.60
CA SER A 87 -14.63 -13.62 -9.17
C SER A 87 -15.10 -14.13 -10.54
N ARG A 88 -16.41 -14.31 -10.75
CA ARG A 88 -17.00 -14.69 -12.05
C ARG A 88 -16.82 -13.64 -13.14
N PHE A 89 -16.64 -12.38 -12.77
CA PHE A 89 -16.33 -11.28 -13.70
C PHE A 89 -14.83 -11.02 -13.85
N GLY A 90 -13.97 -11.94 -13.36
CA GLY A 90 -12.51 -11.86 -13.54
C GLY A 90 -11.80 -11.02 -12.49
N GLU A 91 -12.50 -10.57 -11.44
CA GLU A 91 -11.86 -9.92 -10.31
C GLU A 91 -10.86 -10.86 -9.63
N ARG A 92 -9.71 -10.31 -9.23
CA ARG A 92 -8.61 -11.06 -8.62
C ARG A 92 -8.39 -10.64 -7.17
N PRO A 93 -7.79 -11.53 -6.34
CA PRO A 93 -7.35 -11.15 -5.01
C PRO A 93 -6.53 -9.88 -5.03
N ARG A 94 -6.85 -8.95 -4.11
CA ARG A 94 -6.16 -7.65 -4.03
C ARG A 94 -6.33 -6.99 -2.68
N TRP A 95 -5.41 -6.11 -2.37
CA TRP A 95 -5.55 -5.13 -1.31
C TRP A 95 -6.29 -3.89 -1.83
N VAL A 96 -7.18 -3.34 -1.00
CA VAL A 96 -7.91 -2.11 -1.28
C VAL A 96 -7.79 -1.17 -0.08
N GLY A 97 -7.36 0.06 -0.32
CA GLY A 97 -7.26 1.09 0.72
C GLY A 97 -8.56 1.87 0.87
N HIS A 98 -8.86 2.25 2.10
CA HIS A 98 -10.01 3.07 2.43
C HIS A 98 -9.54 4.48 2.78
N VAL A 99 -10.06 5.46 2.08
CA VAL A 99 -9.77 6.87 2.31
C VAL A 99 -10.91 7.49 3.09
N ALA A 100 -10.58 8.13 4.21
CA ALA A 100 -11.55 8.82 5.04
C ALA A 100 -12.10 10.06 4.34
N VAL A 101 -13.41 10.26 4.44
CA VAL A 101 -14.11 11.44 3.95
C VAL A 101 -15.15 11.91 4.95
N ASP A 102 -15.42 13.21 4.99
CA ASP A 102 -16.43 13.79 5.87
C ASP A 102 -17.87 13.41 5.47
N ASP A 103 -18.11 13.20 4.17
CA ASP A 103 -19.39 12.81 3.61
C ASP A 103 -19.19 11.85 2.44
N VAL A 104 -19.58 10.58 2.65
CA VAL A 104 -19.42 9.51 1.64
C VAL A 104 -20.33 9.73 0.43
N ASP A 105 -21.54 10.25 0.64
CA ASP A 105 -22.50 10.48 -0.45
C ASP A 105 -22.01 11.61 -1.37
N ALA A 106 -21.59 12.72 -0.78
CA ALA A 106 -21.03 13.84 -1.51
C ALA A 106 -19.73 13.46 -2.25
N ALA A 107 -18.83 12.71 -1.59
CA ALA A 107 -17.59 12.24 -2.20
C ALA A 107 -17.86 11.26 -3.35
N ALA A 108 -18.81 10.32 -3.20
CA ALA A 108 -19.20 9.40 -4.27
C ALA A 108 -19.85 10.13 -5.47
N ALA A 109 -20.62 11.18 -5.23
CA ALA A 109 -21.14 12.05 -6.30
C ALA A 109 -19.97 12.75 -7.02
N ARG A 110 -19.00 13.29 -6.25
CA ARG A 110 -17.83 13.97 -6.80
C ARG A 110 -16.95 13.04 -7.62
N VAL A 111 -16.78 11.77 -7.23
CA VAL A 111 -16.10 10.76 -8.04
C VAL A 111 -16.70 10.68 -9.45
N LYS A 112 -18.02 10.60 -9.56
CA LYS A 112 -18.71 10.55 -10.88
C LYS A 112 -18.50 11.82 -11.68
N GLU A 113 -18.60 12.98 -11.06
CA GLU A 113 -18.38 14.28 -11.72
C GLU A 113 -16.95 14.38 -12.29
N LEU A 114 -15.97 13.82 -11.60
CA LEU A 114 -14.57 13.77 -12.01
C LEU A 114 -14.24 12.63 -12.99
N GLY A 115 -15.27 11.90 -13.47
CA GLY A 115 -15.12 10.84 -14.47
C GLY A 115 -14.77 9.46 -13.89
N GLY A 116 -14.77 9.30 -12.58
CA GLY A 116 -14.60 7.99 -11.93
C GLY A 116 -15.89 7.17 -11.89
N VAL A 117 -15.81 5.97 -11.34
CA VAL A 117 -16.91 5.00 -11.28
C VAL A 117 -17.27 4.69 -9.83
N VAL A 118 -18.58 4.55 -9.55
CA VAL A 118 -19.09 4.04 -8.27
C VAL A 118 -19.57 2.61 -8.48
N HIS A 119 -18.79 1.64 -8.01
CA HIS A 119 -19.11 0.22 -8.10
C HIS A 119 -20.14 -0.22 -7.04
N VAL A 120 -19.94 0.25 -5.80
CA VAL A 120 -20.89 0.05 -4.71
C VAL A 120 -21.34 1.42 -4.21
N PRO A 121 -22.62 1.76 -4.32
CA PRO A 121 -23.12 3.04 -3.85
C PRO A 121 -22.99 3.18 -2.33
N PRO A 122 -23.04 4.42 -1.79
CA PRO A 122 -22.97 4.66 -0.36
C PRO A 122 -23.96 3.81 0.43
N ARG A 123 -23.45 3.07 1.40
CA ARG A 123 -24.23 2.23 2.32
C ARG A 123 -23.57 2.12 3.69
N ASP A 124 -24.34 1.72 4.69
CA ASP A 124 -23.86 1.56 6.04
C ASP A 124 -23.48 0.11 6.35
N ILE A 125 -22.38 -0.05 7.08
CA ILE A 125 -22.16 -1.19 7.97
C ILE A 125 -22.68 -0.73 9.33
N PRO A 126 -23.79 -1.30 9.85
CA PRO A 126 -24.44 -0.83 11.06
C PRO A 126 -23.44 -0.66 12.21
N ASP A 127 -23.50 0.46 12.89
CA ASP A 127 -22.64 0.83 14.02
C ASP A 127 -21.13 0.93 13.74
N VAL A 128 -20.68 0.70 12.51
CA VAL A 128 -19.26 0.69 12.13
C VAL A 128 -18.92 1.87 11.22
N SER A 129 -19.44 1.89 10.01
CA SER A 129 -19.06 2.89 9.01
C SER A 129 -20.14 3.07 7.94
N ARG A 130 -20.10 4.23 7.26
CA ARG A 130 -20.67 4.43 5.93
C ARG A 130 -19.57 4.34 4.92
N PHE A 131 -19.78 3.64 3.80
CA PHE A 131 -18.74 3.45 2.79
C PHE A 131 -19.31 3.38 1.37
N ALA A 132 -18.44 3.61 0.38
CA ALA A 132 -18.70 3.36 -1.04
C ALA A 132 -17.45 2.79 -1.70
N VAL A 133 -17.61 1.82 -2.61
CA VAL A 133 -16.48 1.30 -3.41
C VAL A 133 -16.48 2.03 -4.74
N VAL A 134 -15.35 2.63 -5.06
CA VAL A 134 -15.20 3.50 -6.22
C VAL A 134 -13.90 3.20 -6.98
N ALA A 135 -13.82 3.69 -8.22
CA ALA A 135 -12.58 3.72 -8.98
C ALA A 135 -12.35 5.12 -9.56
N ASP A 136 -11.09 5.47 -9.73
CA ASP A 136 -10.70 6.67 -10.46
C ASP A 136 -10.98 6.53 -11.96
N PRO A 137 -10.81 7.58 -12.79
CA PRO A 137 -11.04 7.51 -14.23
C PRO A 137 -10.14 6.50 -14.97
N GLN A 138 -9.10 6.01 -14.34
CA GLN A 138 -8.17 5.02 -14.88
C GLN A 138 -8.38 3.62 -14.30
N SER A 139 -9.48 3.41 -13.57
CA SER A 139 -9.92 2.14 -12.97
C SER A 139 -9.17 1.70 -11.70
N ALA A 140 -8.31 2.55 -11.10
CA ALA A 140 -7.72 2.24 -9.82
C ALA A 140 -8.77 2.29 -8.70
N MET A 141 -9.02 1.13 -8.05
CA MET A 141 -10.06 0.97 -7.05
C MET A 141 -9.61 1.44 -5.67
N PHE A 142 -10.54 2.07 -4.93
CA PHE A 142 -10.39 2.43 -3.52
C PHE A 142 -11.78 2.53 -2.87
N VAL A 143 -11.80 2.67 -1.55
CA VAL A 143 -13.05 2.81 -0.78
C VAL A 143 -13.08 4.19 -0.16
N LEU A 144 -14.23 4.85 -0.27
CA LEU A 144 -14.56 6.03 0.53
C LEU A 144 -15.16 5.55 1.85
N VAL A 145 -14.72 6.09 2.99
CA VAL A 145 -15.22 5.65 4.29
C VAL A 145 -15.40 6.82 5.26
N LYS A 146 -16.48 6.72 6.05
CA LYS A 146 -16.71 7.53 7.24
C LYS A 146 -17.03 6.61 8.41
N TRP A 147 -16.22 6.66 9.45
CA TRP A 147 -16.49 5.92 10.68
C TRP A 147 -17.67 6.53 11.42
N LEU A 148 -18.62 5.70 11.85
CA LEU A 148 -19.79 6.14 12.62
C LEU A 148 -19.48 6.31 14.11
N ARG A 149 -18.38 5.69 14.57
CA ARG A 149 -17.88 5.84 15.95
C ARG A 149 -16.42 6.25 15.92
N PRO A 150 -15.97 7.08 16.86
CA PRO A 150 -14.55 7.39 17.00
C PRO A 150 -13.75 6.10 17.20
N ARG A 151 -12.79 5.85 16.33
CA ARG A 151 -11.78 4.80 16.58
C ARG A 151 -10.71 5.40 17.48
N ARG A 152 -10.33 4.66 18.51
CA ARG A 152 -9.08 4.96 19.23
C ARG A 152 -7.93 4.63 18.26
N GLU A 153 -7.50 5.62 17.53
CA GLU A 153 -6.22 5.55 16.87
C GLU A 153 -5.16 5.87 17.93
N GLU A 154 -4.42 4.86 18.35
CA GLU A 154 -3.18 5.15 19.06
C GLU A 154 -2.23 5.78 18.05
N PRO A 155 -1.63 6.95 18.36
CA PRO A 155 -0.61 7.54 17.52
C PRO A 155 0.47 6.49 17.28
N ALA A 156 0.58 6.02 16.05
CA ALA A 156 1.63 5.09 15.72
C ALA A 156 2.90 5.87 15.42
N GLU A 157 3.99 5.47 16.04
CA GLU A 157 5.31 5.94 15.64
C GLU A 157 5.53 5.67 14.15
N PRO A 158 6.10 6.60 13.39
CA PRO A 158 6.48 6.38 12.00
C PRO A 158 7.30 5.09 11.86
N ASN A 159 7.08 4.34 10.81
CA ASN A 159 7.74 3.05 10.52
C ASN A 159 7.47 1.96 11.58
N THR A 160 6.33 1.99 12.24
CA THR A 160 5.92 0.91 13.14
C THR A 160 5.69 -0.39 12.35
N PRO A 161 6.39 -1.49 12.67
CA PRO A 161 6.19 -2.76 11.99
C PRO A 161 4.72 -3.21 12.04
N GLY A 162 4.23 -3.70 10.88
CA GLY A 162 2.85 -4.14 10.71
C GLY A 162 1.88 -3.03 10.30
N ARG A 163 2.32 -1.80 10.12
CA ARG A 163 1.50 -0.73 9.57
C ARG A 163 1.88 -0.43 8.12
N VAL A 164 1.01 0.25 7.39
CA VAL A 164 1.33 0.76 6.06
C VAL A 164 2.14 2.03 6.22
N GLY A 165 3.35 2.04 5.67
CA GLY A 165 4.24 3.20 5.69
C GLY A 165 4.24 3.97 4.38
N TRP A 166 3.80 3.35 3.27
CA TRP A 166 3.77 4.00 1.97
C TRP A 166 2.60 3.54 1.10
N HIS A 167 2.12 4.45 0.26
CA HIS A 167 1.06 4.22 -0.72
C HIS A 167 1.57 4.57 -2.11
N GLU A 168 1.41 3.68 -3.06
CA GLU A 168 1.89 3.91 -4.40
C GLU A 168 0.81 3.65 -5.43
N LEU A 169 0.55 4.62 -6.31
CA LEU A 169 -0.36 4.43 -7.43
C LEU A 169 0.42 4.17 -8.72
N LEU A 170 0.19 3.00 -9.28
CA LEU A 170 0.60 2.70 -10.64
C LEU A 170 -0.51 3.16 -11.59
N ALA A 171 -0.29 4.28 -12.28
CA ALA A 171 -1.29 4.95 -13.12
C ALA A 171 -0.97 4.79 -14.61
N ASP A 172 -1.97 4.92 -15.48
CA ASP A 172 -1.74 5.09 -16.91
C ASP A 172 -1.15 6.48 -17.20
N ASP A 173 -1.70 7.49 -16.51
CA ASP A 173 -1.31 8.90 -16.63
C ASP A 173 -1.29 9.53 -15.23
N CYS A 174 -0.08 9.74 -14.70
CA CYS A 174 0.11 10.28 -13.34
C CYS A 174 -0.45 11.69 -13.16
N GLU A 175 -0.42 12.52 -14.20
CA GLU A 175 -0.91 13.90 -14.10
C GLU A 175 -2.42 13.94 -13.96
N LYS A 176 -3.11 13.14 -14.77
CA LYS A 176 -4.56 12.99 -14.67
C LYS A 176 -4.98 12.32 -13.37
N ALA A 177 -4.25 11.27 -12.94
CA ALA A 177 -4.51 10.64 -11.66
C ALA A 177 -4.34 11.64 -10.51
N PHE A 178 -3.23 12.38 -10.47
CA PHE A 178 -3.00 13.37 -9.43
C PHE A 178 -4.05 14.47 -9.43
N ALA A 179 -4.47 14.97 -10.61
CA ALA A 179 -5.53 15.97 -10.74
C ALA A 179 -6.85 15.45 -10.12
N PHE A 180 -7.23 14.21 -10.42
CA PHE A 180 -8.42 13.59 -9.86
C PHE A 180 -8.38 13.53 -8.32
N TYR A 181 -7.31 12.96 -7.74
CA TYR A 181 -7.19 12.83 -6.29
C TYR A 181 -7.00 14.18 -5.58
N SER A 182 -6.35 15.14 -6.23
CA SER A 182 -6.22 16.52 -5.74
C SER A 182 -7.57 17.21 -5.63
N GLU A 183 -8.43 17.07 -6.65
CA GLU A 183 -9.79 17.61 -6.65
C GLU A 183 -10.72 16.90 -5.67
N LEU A 184 -10.57 15.58 -5.52
CA LEU A 184 -11.43 14.77 -4.65
C LEU A 184 -11.09 14.93 -3.17
N PHE A 185 -9.80 14.91 -2.82
CA PHE A 185 -9.32 14.85 -1.44
C PHE A 185 -8.51 16.07 -0.99
N GLY A 186 -8.22 16.99 -1.90
CA GLY A 186 -7.37 18.13 -1.60
C GLY A 186 -5.88 17.78 -1.47
N TRP A 187 -5.44 16.63 -2.01
CA TRP A 187 -4.03 16.22 -1.96
C TRP A 187 -3.14 17.25 -2.64
N LYS A 188 -1.95 17.49 -2.08
CA LYS A 188 -0.99 18.46 -2.58
C LYS A 188 0.22 17.77 -3.18
N ASN A 189 0.75 18.35 -4.27
CA ASN A 189 2.05 17.92 -4.79
C ASN A 189 3.13 18.25 -3.74
N ALA A 190 3.78 17.21 -3.20
CA ALA A 190 4.88 17.38 -2.28
C ALA A 190 6.21 17.56 -3.03
N TYR A 191 6.39 16.79 -4.11
CA TYR A 191 7.57 16.86 -4.98
C TYR A 191 7.33 16.01 -6.23
N THR A 192 8.05 16.35 -7.29
CA THR A 192 8.04 15.56 -8.53
C THR A 192 9.48 15.33 -8.97
N ASP A 193 9.86 14.08 -9.18
CA ASP A 193 11.14 13.70 -9.77
C ASP A 193 10.94 13.18 -11.19
N ILE A 194 11.92 13.45 -12.06
CA ILE A 194 11.96 12.93 -13.42
C ILE A 194 13.27 12.13 -13.54
N GLY A 195 13.23 10.90 -13.08
CA GLY A 195 14.36 9.98 -13.18
C GLY A 195 14.36 9.18 -14.48
N PRO A 196 15.32 8.25 -14.65
CA PRO A 196 15.42 7.37 -15.82
C PRO A 196 14.17 6.48 -16.01
N ALA A 197 13.46 6.17 -14.94
CA ALA A 197 12.21 5.39 -14.95
C ALA A 197 10.97 6.22 -15.28
N GLY A 198 11.10 7.52 -15.50
CA GLY A 198 10.00 8.44 -15.76
C GLY A 198 9.67 9.35 -14.58
N LYS A 199 8.48 9.94 -14.64
CA LYS A 199 7.99 10.87 -13.63
C LYS A 199 7.47 10.10 -12.41
N TYR A 200 8.02 10.42 -11.24
CA TYR A 200 7.51 9.97 -9.94
C TYR A 200 6.98 11.19 -9.18
N GLN A 201 5.69 11.19 -8.86
CA GLN A 201 5.04 12.34 -8.24
C GLN A 201 4.62 12.01 -6.82
N LEU A 202 5.20 12.69 -5.84
CA LEU A 202 4.81 12.56 -4.43
C LEU A 202 3.58 13.39 -4.12
N PHE A 203 2.75 12.88 -3.23
CA PHE A 203 1.58 13.58 -2.72
C PHE A 203 1.54 13.62 -1.20
N SER A 204 0.94 14.69 -0.69
CA SER A 204 0.81 14.94 0.75
C SER A 204 -0.62 15.26 1.16
N VAL A 205 -0.93 14.93 2.42
CA VAL A 205 -2.19 15.25 3.10
C VAL A 205 -1.84 15.92 4.43
N GLY A 206 -2.41 17.10 4.67
CA GLY A 206 -2.13 17.85 5.91
C GLY A 206 -0.64 18.18 6.12
N GLY A 207 0.13 18.31 5.01
CA GLY A 207 1.56 18.59 5.06
C GLY A 207 2.46 17.35 5.24
N GLU A 208 1.90 16.17 5.41
CA GLU A 208 2.63 14.91 5.50
C GLU A 208 2.64 14.21 4.14
N THR A 209 3.82 13.85 3.63
CA THR A 209 3.96 13.05 2.41
C THR A 209 3.65 11.60 2.75
N ILE A 210 2.63 11.03 2.10
CA ILE A 210 2.11 9.70 2.42
C ILE A 210 2.20 8.71 1.26
N GLY A 211 2.63 9.17 0.06
CA GLY A 211 2.70 8.27 -1.08
C GLY A 211 3.22 8.93 -2.34
N GLY A 212 3.28 8.13 -3.39
CA GLY A 212 3.71 8.54 -4.72
C GLY A 212 2.84 7.94 -5.83
N MET A 213 2.98 8.49 -7.02
CA MET A 213 2.32 8.03 -8.24
C MET A 213 3.35 7.95 -9.35
N PHE A 214 3.31 6.89 -10.14
CA PHE A 214 4.12 6.79 -11.35
C PHE A 214 3.39 6.02 -12.46
N ALA A 215 3.91 6.12 -13.68
CA ALA A 215 3.33 5.42 -14.80
C ALA A 215 3.54 3.91 -14.64
N LYS A 216 2.46 3.12 -14.72
CA LYS A 216 2.55 1.66 -14.69
C LYS A 216 3.44 1.14 -15.82
N LEU A 217 4.13 0.04 -15.58
CA LEU A 217 4.99 -0.57 -16.59
C LEU A 217 4.17 -1.20 -17.70
N PRO A 218 4.75 -1.29 -18.92
CA PRO A 218 4.20 -2.12 -19.99
C PRO A 218 4.00 -3.56 -19.50
N GLY A 219 2.79 -4.10 -19.68
CA GLY A 219 2.41 -5.45 -19.22
C GLY A 219 1.61 -5.49 -17.92
N VAL A 220 1.56 -4.41 -17.15
CA VAL A 220 0.57 -4.23 -16.09
C VAL A 220 -0.74 -3.83 -16.76
N GLN A 221 -1.79 -4.65 -16.59
CA GLN A 221 -3.07 -4.44 -17.33
C GLN A 221 -3.77 -3.18 -16.87
N ASP A 222 -4.06 -3.09 -15.59
CA ASP A 222 -4.89 -2.02 -15.02
C ASP A 222 -4.11 -1.21 -14.00
N PRO A 223 -4.38 0.10 -13.86
CA PRO A 223 -3.90 0.90 -12.75
C PRO A 223 -4.38 0.36 -11.40
N PHE A 224 -3.53 0.42 -10.38
CA PHE A 224 -3.87 -0.04 -9.04
C PHE A 224 -3.06 0.65 -7.96
N TRP A 225 -3.59 0.63 -6.73
CA TRP A 225 -2.90 1.05 -5.54
C TRP A 225 -2.08 -0.10 -4.95
N LEU A 226 -0.80 0.15 -4.68
CA LEU A 226 0.12 -0.74 -3.97
C LEU A 226 0.38 -0.18 -2.56
N TYR A 227 0.29 -1.03 -1.56
CA TYR A 227 0.48 -0.68 -0.15
C TYR A 227 1.71 -1.38 0.38
N TYR A 228 2.62 -0.61 1.02
CA TYR A 228 3.85 -1.13 1.59
C TYR A 228 3.68 -1.30 3.09
N PHE A 229 3.78 -2.54 3.54
CA PHE A 229 3.71 -2.88 4.96
C PHE A 229 5.10 -2.81 5.58
N THR A 230 5.25 -2.08 6.67
CA THR A 230 6.53 -1.94 7.38
C THR A 230 6.87 -3.26 8.09
N VAL A 231 8.11 -3.71 7.91
CA VAL A 231 8.67 -4.89 8.58
C VAL A 231 9.99 -4.56 9.27
N GLY A 232 10.34 -5.32 10.30
CA GLY A 232 11.57 -5.06 11.06
C GLY A 232 12.85 -5.38 10.29
N ASP A 233 12.82 -6.43 9.46
CA ASP A 233 13.95 -6.91 8.66
C ASP A 233 13.42 -7.33 7.28
N ILE A 234 13.87 -6.63 6.23
CA ILE A 234 13.36 -6.80 4.87
C ILE A 234 13.80 -8.14 4.26
N ASP A 235 15.04 -8.58 4.49
CA ASP A 235 15.55 -9.84 3.94
C ASP A 235 14.86 -11.03 4.60
N ALA A 236 14.67 -10.97 5.92
CA ALA A 236 13.93 -11.99 6.65
C ALA A 236 12.45 -12.04 6.21
N ALA A 237 11.84 -10.88 5.94
CA ALA A 237 10.46 -10.81 5.45
C ALA A 237 10.34 -11.38 4.03
N ALA A 238 11.25 -11.04 3.11
CA ALA A 238 11.30 -11.58 1.76
C ALA A 238 11.45 -13.12 1.78
N ASN A 239 12.32 -13.66 2.66
CA ASN A 239 12.45 -15.10 2.84
C ASN A 239 11.15 -15.75 3.34
N ARG A 240 10.39 -15.08 4.25
CA ARG A 240 9.09 -15.57 4.70
C ARG A 240 8.03 -15.55 3.60
N VAL A 241 8.07 -14.56 2.67
CA VAL A 241 7.21 -14.53 1.48
C VAL A 241 7.42 -15.80 0.66
N ILE A 242 8.65 -16.11 0.30
CA ILE A 242 9.00 -17.30 -0.50
C ILE A 242 8.59 -18.59 0.24
N ALA A 243 8.96 -18.71 1.52
CA ALA A 243 8.63 -19.88 2.34
C ALA A 243 7.12 -20.06 2.55
N GLY A 244 6.35 -18.97 2.46
CA GLY A 244 4.89 -18.97 2.54
C GLY A 244 4.17 -19.28 1.22
N GLY A 245 4.92 -19.51 0.12
CA GLY A 245 4.35 -19.77 -1.20
C GLY A 245 4.02 -18.51 -2.02
N GLY A 246 4.38 -17.33 -1.54
CA GLY A 246 4.32 -16.09 -2.30
C GLY A 246 5.52 -15.93 -3.25
N GLN A 247 5.53 -14.85 -3.99
CA GLN A 247 6.57 -14.55 -4.96
C GLN A 247 7.17 -13.16 -4.70
N ILE A 248 8.47 -13.03 -4.95
CA ILE A 248 9.13 -11.73 -5.04
C ILE A 248 8.98 -11.27 -6.49
N LEU A 249 8.35 -10.13 -6.69
CA LEU A 249 8.16 -9.51 -7.99
C LEU A 249 9.33 -8.57 -8.31
N GLU A 250 9.77 -7.81 -7.31
CA GLU A 250 10.93 -6.91 -7.40
C GLU A 250 11.62 -6.71 -6.06
N GLY A 251 12.93 -6.50 -6.08
CA GLY A 251 13.72 -6.20 -4.88
C GLY A 251 14.38 -7.41 -4.23
N PRO A 252 14.95 -7.24 -3.03
CA PRO A 252 15.06 -6.01 -2.23
C PRO A 252 15.87 -4.89 -2.91
N VAL A 253 15.31 -3.68 -2.95
CA VAL A 253 15.95 -2.48 -3.49
C VAL A 253 16.13 -1.45 -2.39
N GLU A 254 17.31 -0.85 -2.31
CA GLU A 254 17.58 0.25 -1.36
C GLU A 254 17.06 1.58 -1.93
N LEU A 255 16.23 2.26 -1.15
CA LEU A 255 15.83 3.63 -1.40
C LEU A 255 16.61 4.54 -0.47
N PRO A 256 17.57 5.36 -0.98
CA PRO A 256 18.38 6.23 -0.16
C PRO A 256 17.55 7.14 0.76
N GLY A 257 17.82 7.08 2.05
CA GLY A 257 17.07 7.82 3.07
C GLY A 257 15.75 7.24 3.53
N PHE A 258 15.24 6.15 2.89
CA PHE A 258 13.99 5.49 3.25
C PHE A 258 14.18 4.07 3.81
N GLY A 259 15.18 3.35 3.35
CA GLY A 259 15.42 1.97 3.68
C GLY A 259 15.27 1.05 2.46
N TRP A 260 14.79 -0.15 2.68
CA TRP A 260 14.66 -1.19 1.67
C TRP A 260 13.21 -1.49 1.38
N ILE A 261 12.90 -1.76 0.12
CA ILE A 261 11.58 -2.19 -0.33
C ILE A 261 11.64 -3.51 -1.09
N VAL A 262 10.54 -4.24 -1.05
CA VAL A 262 10.31 -5.47 -1.84
C VAL A 262 8.87 -5.46 -2.33
N GLU A 263 8.65 -5.69 -3.62
CA GLU A 263 7.32 -5.94 -4.16
C GLU A 263 7.08 -7.46 -4.24
N CYS A 264 5.92 -7.87 -3.80
CA CYS A 264 5.55 -9.27 -3.62
C CYS A 264 4.15 -9.56 -4.14
N SER A 265 3.88 -10.86 -4.37
CA SER A 265 2.52 -11.37 -4.41
C SER A 265 2.32 -12.47 -3.38
N ASP A 266 1.13 -12.56 -2.81
CA ASP A 266 0.74 -13.67 -1.94
C ASP A 266 0.40 -14.94 -2.78
N PRO A 267 0.15 -16.10 -2.15
CA PRO A 267 -0.16 -17.34 -2.86
C PRO A 267 -1.46 -17.28 -3.69
N GLN A 268 -2.35 -16.34 -3.42
CA GLN A 268 -3.59 -16.13 -4.16
C GLN A 268 -3.44 -15.07 -5.26
N GLY A 269 -2.27 -14.41 -5.34
CA GLY A 269 -1.92 -13.44 -6.37
C GLY A 269 -2.18 -11.97 -5.98
N ALA A 270 -2.55 -11.67 -4.74
CA ALA A 270 -2.67 -10.29 -4.29
C ALA A 270 -1.27 -9.64 -4.19
N VAL A 271 -1.09 -8.52 -4.88
CA VAL A 271 0.17 -7.78 -4.90
C VAL A 271 0.24 -6.84 -3.70
N PHE A 272 1.40 -6.78 -3.05
CA PHE A 272 1.69 -5.90 -1.91
C PHE A 272 3.18 -5.55 -1.86
N GLY A 273 3.51 -4.45 -1.20
CA GLY A 273 4.88 -4.06 -0.91
C GLY A 273 5.26 -4.38 0.54
N LEU A 274 6.55 -4.55 0.76
CA LEU A 274 7.17 -4.51 2.09
C LEU A 274 8.20 -3.40 2.11
N GLU A 275 8.29 -2.70 3.22
CA GLU A 275 9.36 -1.74 3.48
C GLU A 275 10.00 -2.01 4.84
N GLY A 276 11.29 -1.72 4.97
CA GLY A 276 11.98 -1.96 6.22
C GLY A 276 13.46 -1.68 6.15
N LYS A 277 14.14 -2.02 7.24
CA LYS A 277 15.60 -1.96 7.31
C LYS A 277 16.17 -3.32 6.95
N ARG A 278 17.38 -3.34 6.45
CA ARG A 278 18.17 -4.55 6.40
C ARG A 278 18.71 -4.84 7.78
N GLY A 279 18.46 -6.05 8.29
CA GLY A 279 19.02 -6.49 9.57
C GLY A 279 20.55 -6.45 9.51
N VAL A 280 21.19 -5.95 10.57
CA VAL A 280 22.64 -6.12 10.70
C VAL A 280 22.85 -7.61 10.98
N SER A 281 23.18 -8.37 9.94
CA SER A 281 23.53 -9.77 10.09
C SER A 281 24.73 -9.87 11.03
N ALA A 282 24.54 -10.46 12.21
CA ALA A 282 25.62 -10.79 13.12
C ALA A 282 26.41 -12.02 12.61
N VAL A 283 26.67 -12.11 11.32
CA VAL A 283 27.50 -13.13 10.70
C VAL A 283 28.57 -12.43 9.90
N GLY A 284 29.76 -12.51 10.45
CA GLY A 284 31.09 -12.32 9.93
C GLY A 284 31.26 -11.68 8.54
N TYR A 285 32.16 -10.70 8.54
CA TYR A 285 32.93 -10.26 7.40
C TYR A 285 33.28 -11.44 6.46
N PHE A 286 32.45 -11.70 5.48
CA PHE A 286 32.93 -12.25 4.22
C PHE A 286 33.07 -11.07 3.27
N GLU A 287 34.31 -10.56 3.17
CA GLU A 287 34.77 -9.85 2.00
C GLU A 287 34.23 -10.56 0.75
N ARG A 288 33.15 -10.05 0.16
CA ARG A 288 32.89 -10.37 -1.24
C ARG A 288 33.99 -9.68 -2.02
N ALA A 289 34.97 -10.45 -2.39
CA ALA A 289 35.95 -10.04 -3.40
C ALA A 289 35.16 -9.44 -4.57
N LEU A 290 35.44 -8.20 -4.90
CA LEU A 290 34.93 -7.56 -6.11
C LEU A 290 35.18 -8.52 -7.26
N PRO A 291 34.22 -8.75 -8.17
CA PRO A 291 34.42 -9.62 -9.30
C PRO A 291 35.66 -9.15 -10.08
N ASN A 292 36.59 -10.06 -10.25
CA ASN A 292 37.82 -9.79 -11.00
C ASN A 292 37.47 -9.31 -12.41
N PRO A 293 37.85 -8.09 -12.83
CA PRO A 293 37.52 -7.56 -14.15
C PRO A 293 38.00 -8.41 -15.31
N SER A 294 38.91 -9.38 -15.05
CA SER A 294 39.44 -10.29 -16.01
C SER A 294 38.76 -11.68 -16.06
N ASP A 295 37.68 -11.93 -15.26
CA ASP A 295 36.94 -13.18 -15.37
C ASP A 295 36.03 -13.17 -16.62
N PRO A 296 36.25 -14.08 -17.60
CA PRO A 296 35.45 -14.14 -18.81
C PRO A 296 33.95 -14.38 -18.58
N ARG A 297 33.55 -14.81 -17.35
CA ARG A 297 32.17 -15.06 -16.96
C ARG A 297 31.45 -13.79 -16.51
N SER A 298 32.17 -12.68 -16.28
CA SER A 298 31.59 -11.38 -15.91
C SER A 298 30.95 -10.63 -17.11
N LYS A 299 31.05 -11.16 -18.33
CA LYS A 299 30.54 -10.53 -19.55
C LYS A 299 29.12 -10.95 -19.96
N ARG A 300 28.33 -11.56 -19.04
CA ARG A 300 26.99 -12.09 -19.39
C ARG A 300 25.81 -11.20 -18.95
N TRP A 301 26.06 -9.94 -18.67
CA TRP A 301 24.97 -9.01 -18.39
C TRP A 301 25.23 -7.67 -19.10
N ASN A 302 25.06 -7.69 -20.41
CA ASN A 302 24.81 -6.50 -21.22
C ASN A 302 23.37 -6.57 -21.68
N TRP A 303 22.52 -5.78 -21.04
CA TRP A 303 21.28 -5.29 -21.63
C TRP A 303 21.15 -3.82 -21.33
#